data_800b57bb091c8663bda4c3448aca5984
#
_entry.id   800b57bb091c8663bda4c3448aca5984
#
_cell.length_a   1.000
_cell.length_b   1.000
_cell.length_c   1.000
_cell.angle_alpha   90.00
_cell.angle_beta   90.00
_cell.angle_gamma   90.00
#
_symmetry.space_group_name_H-M   'P 1'
#
loop_
_entity.id
_entity.type
_entity.pdbx_description
1 polymer ?
#
loop_
_entity_poly.entity_id
_entity_poly.type
_entity_poly.pdbx_seq_one_letter_code
_entity_poly.pdbx_strand_id
1 'polypeptide(L)'
;MQTQQNGQLQRTMKTRHLIMLSLGGVIGTGLFFNTGYIISTTGAAGTLLAYLIGALVVWLVMQCLGELSVAMPETGAFHVYAARYLGPATGYTVAWLYWLTWTVALGSSFTAAGFCMQYWFPQVPVWVWCVVFCAVIFALNVISTRFFAEGEFWFSLVKVITIIAFILLGGAAIFGFIPMQDGSAAPGLANITAEGWFPHGGLPILMTMVAVNFAFSGTELIGIAAGETENPHKVIPVAIRTTIARLIIFFIGTVFVLAALIPMQQAGVEKSPFVLVFEKVGIPYAADIVNFVILTAILSAANSGLYASGRMLWSLSNEKTLPRCFARVNKNGVPLTALSVSMLGGVLARFSSVVAPDTVFVALSAISGFAVVAVWISICASHFVFRRRHLQAGKPLGDLHYRAPWYPLVPVLGFILCLVACVGLAFDPSQRIALYCGLPFVALCYGAYYLTQHLKTQEPEHVAE
;
A
#
# COMPACT_ATOMS: atom_id res chain seq x y z
N MET A 1 -7.25 26.76 31.35
CA MET A 1 -6.96 25.36 31.71
C MET A 1 -7.84 24.47 30.84
N GLN A 2 -7.31 24.00 29.70
CA GLN A 2 -8.00 23.03 28.86
C GLN A 2 -7.70 21.64 29.43
N THR A 3 -8.72 21.01 29.98
CA THR A 3 -8.70 19.61 30.37
C THR A 3 -8.32 18.77 29.14
N GLN A 4 -7.13 18.18 29.14
CA GLN A 4 -6.71 17.17 28.19
C GLN A 4 -7.73 16.02 28.27
N GLN A 5 -8.55 15.89 27.24
CA GLN A 5 -9.32 14.67 27.00
C GLN A 5 -8.30 13.59 26.61
N ASN A 6 -7.86 12.83 27.62
CA ASN A 6 -6.99 11.66 27.44
C ASN A 6 -7.69 10.66 26.53
N GLY A 7 -7.14 10.45 25.33
CA GLY A 7 -7.50 9.35 24.44
C GLY A 7 -8.09 9.68 23.07
N GLN A 8 -8.33 10.95 22.73
CA GLN A 8 -8.80 11.33 21.38
C GLN A 8 -7.68 11.88 20.50
N LEU A 9 -7.63 11.46 19.25
CA LEU A 9 -6.73 11.97 18.23
C LEU A 9 -7.13 13.40 17.84
N GLN A 10 -6.14 14.29 17.68
CA GLN A 10 -6.39 15.69 17.33
C GLN A 10 -6.59 15.87 15.84
N ARG A 11 -7.61 16.63 15.43
CA ARG A 11 -7.87 17.00 14.01
C ARG A 11 -6.95 18.14 13.58
N THR A 12 -5.73 17.81 13.14
CA THR A 12 -4.70 18.79 12.77
C THR A 12 -4.21 18.67 11.34
N MET A 13 -4.67 17.65 10.59
CA MET A 13 -4.22 17.43 9.21
C MET A 13 -4.90 18.35 8.22
N LYS A 14 -4.08 19.16 7.52
CA LYS A 14 -4.49 20.04 6.41
C LYS A 14 -4.48 19.27 5.09
N THR A 15 -5.16 19.80 4.07
CA THR A 15 -5.23 19.21 2.72
C THR A 15 -3.87 18.83 2.17
N ARG A 16 -2.83 19.69 2.33
CA ARG A 16 -1.46 19.42 1.87
C ARG A 16 -0.85 18.18 2.52
N HIS A 17 -1.09 18.00 3.83
CA HIS A 17 -0.56 16.85 4.58
C HIS A 17 -1.25 15.56 4.12
N LEU A 18 -2.56 15.58 3.92
CA LEU A 18 -3.32 14.42 3.48
C LEU A 18 -2.93 13.99 2.05
N ILE A 19 -2.76 14.94 1.13
CA ILE A 19 -2.32 14.66 -0.24
C ILE A 19 -0.90 14.08 -0.24
N MET A 20 0.03 14.66 0.54
CA MET A 20 1.40 14.17 0.58
C MET A 20 1.54 12.85 1.31
N LEU A 21 0.77 12.61 2.37
CA LEU A 21 0.72 11.32 3.05
C LEU A 21 0.24 10.22 2.11
N SER A 22 -0.81 10.48 1.34
CA SER A 22 -1.35 9.49 0.41
C SER A 22 -0.45 9.25 -0.81
N LEU A 23 0.23 10.27 -1.35
CA LEU A 23 1.21 10.10 -2.42
C LEU A 23 2.48 9.41 -1.91
N GLY A 24 2.97 9.84 -0.74
CA GLY A 24 4.19 9.31 -0.14
C GLY A 24 4.04 7.87 0.34
N GLY A 25 2.89 7.51 0.90
CA GLY A 25 2.60 6.15 1.35
C GLY A 25 2.50 5.13 0.22
N VAL A 26 2.07 5.57 -0.98
CA VAL A 26 1.91 4.70 -2.16
C VAL A 26 3.24 4.49 -2.90
N ILE A 27 4.06 5.55 -3.04
CA ILE A 27 5.32 5.47 -3.77
C ILE A 27 6.38 4.78 -2.91
N GLY A 28 6.48 3.47 -3.05
CA GLY A 28 7.38 2.61 -2.28
C GLY A 28 7.80 1.36 -3.05
N THR A 29 7.98 0.26 -2.35
CA THR A 29 8.46 -1.03 -2.89
C THR A 29 7.63 -1.56 -4.04
N GLY A 30 6.32 -1.33 -4.02
CA GLY A 30 5.41 -1.75 -5.06
C GLY A 30 5.78 -1.18 -6.42
N LEU A 31 6.04 0.13 -6.52
CA LEU A 31 6.45 0.76 -7.76
C LEU A 31 7.92 0.47 -8.10
N PHE A 32 8.82 0.60 -7.13
CA PHE A 32 10.26 0.57 -7.39
C PHE A 32 10.85 -0.83 -7.60
N PHE A 33 10.20 -1.89 -7.11
CA PHE A 33 10.69 -3.27 -7.21
C PHE A 33 9.69 -4.24 -7.82
N ASN A 34 8.41 -4.26 -7.39
CA ASN A 34 7.43 -5.20 -7.96
C ASN A 34 7.21 -4.99 -9.45
N THR A 35 7.41 -3.76 -9.97
CA THR A 35 7.34 -3.51 -11.41
C THR A 35 8.35 -4.35 -12.20
N GLY A 36 9.55 -4.59 -11.64
CA GLY A 36 10.54 -5.49 -12.21
C GLY A 36 10.03 -6.93 -12.33
N TYR A 37 9.43 -7.44 -11.25
CA TYR A 37 8.77 -8.75 -11.26
C TYR A 37 7.63 -8.84 -12.29
N ILE A 38 6.80 -7.81 -12.39
CA ILE A 38 5.69 -7.78 -13.32
C ILE A 38 6.20 -7.78 -14.77
N ILE A 39 7.23 -6.96 -15.10
CA ILE A 39 7.84 -6.92 -16.43
C ILE A 39 8.41 -8.31 -16.79
N SER A 40 9.16 -8.95 -15.88
CA SER A 40 9.75 -10.27 -16.13
C SER A 40 8.70 -11.38 -16.34
N THR A 41 7.50 -11.20 -15.79
CA THR A 41 6.42 -12.18 -15.85
C THR A 41 5.50 -11.97 -17.05
N THR A 42 5.14 -10.71 -17.36
CA THR A 42 4.11 -10.37 -18.36
C THR A 42 4.66 -9.79 -19.64
N GLY A 43 5.93 -9.42 -19.68
CA GLY A 43 6.51 -8.62 -20.75
C GLY A 43 6.08 -7.14 -20.68
N ALA A 44 6.63 -6.32 -21.59
CA ALA A 44 6.44 -4.88 -21.58
C ALA A 44 4.98 -4.45 -21.79
N ALA A 45 4.34 -4.93 -22.86
CA ALA A 45 2.94 -4.59 -23.16
C ALA A 45 1.97 -5.18 -22.13
N GLY A 46 2.24 -6.40 -21.64
CA GLY A 46 1.47 -7.04 -20.56
C GLY A 46 1.51 -6.23 -19.27
N THR A 47 2.67 -5.70 -18.92
CA THR A 47 2.84 -4.82 -17.74
C THR A 47 2.04 -3.53 -17.87
N LEU A 48 2.08 -2.87 -19.03
CA LEU A 48 1.26 -1.68 -19.28
C LEU A 48 -0.22 -1.95 -19.09
N LEU A 49 -0.71 -3.06 -19.67
CA LEU A 49 -2.11 -3.45 -19.53
C LEU A 49 -2.46 -3.79 -18.07
N ALA A 50 -1.60 -4.51 -17.35
CA ALA A 50 -1.80 -4.83 -15.94
C ALA A 50 -1.91 -3.58 -15.09
N TYR A 51 -1.05 -2.58 -15.29
CA TYR A 51 -1.11 -1.31 -14.56
C TYR A 51 -2.31 -0.44 -14.95
N LEU A 52 -2.78 -0.49 -16.20
CA LEU A 52 -4.03 0.17 -16.61
C LEU A 52 -5.24 -0.46 -15.91
N ILE A 53 -5.29 -1.78 -15.80
CA ILE A 53 -6.34 -2.49 -15.04
C ILE A 53 -6.23 -2.13 -13.55
N GLY A 54 -5.03 -2.13 -12.97
CA GLY A 54 -4.81 -1.74 -11.57
C GLY A 54 -5.22 -0.29 -11.29
N ALA A 55 -4.93 0.64 -12.22
CA ALA A 55 -5.39 2.02 -12.14
C ALA A 55 -6.92 2.14 -12.14
N LEU A 56 -7.60 1.31 -12.94
CA LEU A 56 -9.06 1.22 -12.91
C LEU A 56 -9.55 0.68 -11.56
N VAL A 57 -8.94 -0.40 -11.06
CA VAL A 57 -9.31 -0.99 -9.75
C VAL A 57 -9.18 0.04 -8.64
N VAL A 58 -8.04 0.72 -8.53
CA VAL A 58 -7.83 1.71 -7.48
C VAL A 58 -8.81 2.89 -7.61
N TRP A 59 -9.10 3.32 -8.84
CA TRP A 59 -10.10 4.36 -9.06
C TRP A 59 -11.48 3.94 -8.55
N LEU A 60 -11.94 2.72 -8.87
CA LEU A 60 -13.23 2.18 -8.42
C LEU A 60 -13.32 2.10 -6.89
N VAL A 61 -12.28 1.54 -6.26
CA VAL A 61 -12.21 1.39 -4.80
C VAL A 61 -12.21 2.75 -4.11
N MET A 62 -11.44 3.70 -4.63
CA MET A 62 -11.33 5.04 -4.03
C MET A 62 -12.59 5.87 -4.21
N GLN A 63 -13.40 5.66 -5.28
CA GLN A 63 -14.73 6.25 -5.37
C GLN A 63 -15.63 5.76 -4.23
N CYS A 64 -15.61 4.45 -3.95
CA CYS A 64 -16.37 3.85 -2.85
C CYS A 64 -15.90 4.36 -1.48
N LEU A 65 -14.59 4.35 -1.25
CA LEU A 65 -14.00 4.84 0.01
C LEU A 65 -14.28 6.32 0.23
N GLY A 66 -14.20 7.13 -0.84
CA GLY A 66 -14.46 8.56 -0.77
C GLY A 66 -15.85 8.89 -0.27
N GLU A 67 -16.87 8.21 -0.81
CA GLU A 67 -18.24 8.42 -0.38
C GLU A 67 -18.45 8.00 1.08
N LEU A 68 -17.92 6.84 1.48
CA LEU A 68 -17.99 6.36 2.85
C LEU A 68 -17.27 7.31 3.83
N SER A 69 -16.06 7.76 3.48
CA SER A 69 -15.24 8.60 4.36
C SER A 69 -15.77 10.02 4.51
N VAL A 70 -16.45 10.56 3.48
CA VAL A 70 -17.12 11.85 3.56
C VAL A 70 -18.41 11.75 4.36
N ALA A 71 -19.18 10.66 4.17
CA ALA A 71 -20.42 10.44 4.92
C ALA A 71 -20.17 10.11 6.39
N MET A 72 -19.05 9.44 6.68
CA MET A 72 -18.67 8.96 8.02
C MET A 72 -17.17 9.17 8.25
N PRO A 73 -16.73 10.39 8.60
CA PRO A 73 -15.31 10.68 8.82
C PRO A 73 -14.86 10.16 10.19
N GLU A 74 -14.65 8.84 10.28
CA GLU A 74 -14.25 8.15 11.51
C GLU A 74 -12.79 7.67 11.41
N THR A 75 -12.09 7.69 12.55
CA THR A 75 -10.76 7.08 12.68
C THR A 75 -10.93 5.56 12.62
N GLY A 76 -10.15 4.89 11.77
CA GLY A 76 -10.33 3.45 11.51
C GLY A 76 -11.08 3.16 10.21
N ALA A 77 -11.79 4.15 9.66
CA ALA A 77 -12.41 4.14 8.32
C ALA A 77 -13.06 2.80 7.94
N PHE A 78 -12.42 2.06 7.05
CA PHE A 78 -13.02 0.92 6.37
C PHE A 78 -13.38 -0.26 7.31
N HIS A 79 -12.67 -0.48 8.43
CA HIS A 79 -13.08 -1.55 9.35
C HIS A 79 -14.36 -1.16 10.11
N VAL A 80 -14.54 0.13 10.43
CA VAL A 80 -15.78 0.64 11.03
C VAL A 80 -16.92 0.53 10.03
N TYR A 81 -16.68 0.87 8.76
CA TYR A 81 -17.69 0.72 7.70
C TYR A 81 -18.08 -0.75 7.50
N ALA A 82 -17.09 -1.66 7.47
CA ALA A 82 -17.34 -3.09 7.39
C ALA A 82 -18.15 -3.61 8.59
N ALA A 83 -17.81 -3.17 9.80
CA ALA A 83 -18.58 -3.55 11.00
C ALA A 83 -20.03 -3.09 10.91
N ARG A 84 -20.28 -1.87 10.44
CA ARG A 84 -21.62 -1.27 10.34
C ARG A 84 -22.50 -1.86 9.24
N TYR A 85 -21.91 -2.20 8.10
CA TYR A 85 -22.66 -2.60 6.91
C TYR A 85 -22.59 -4.09 6.58
N LEU A 86 -21.50 -4.78 6.93
CA LEU A 86 -21.29 -6.20 6.66
C LEU A 86 -21.33 -7.06 7.94
N GLY A 87 -21.20 -6.43 9.09
CA GLY A 87 -21.28 -7.09 10.40
C GLY A 87 -20.00 -6.97 11.22
N PRO A 88 -20.11 -7.04 12.57
CA PRO A 88 -19.00 -6.79 13.49
C PRO A 88 -17.80 -7.73 13.30
N ALA A 89 -18.04 -9.01 13.01
CA ALA A 89 -16.99 -9.99 12.73
C ALA A 89 -16.19 -9.62 11.49
N THR A 90 -16.85 -9.10 10.44
CA THR A 90 -16.19 -8.62 9.22
C THR A 90 -15.36 -7.40 9.52
N GLY A 91 -15.87 -6.43 10.30
CA GLY A 91 -15.09 -5.25 10.70
C GLY A 91 -13.83 -5.62 11.47
N TYR A 92 -13.94 -6.55 12.43
CA TYR A 92 -12.79 -7.09 13.16
C TYR A 92 -11.76 -7.73 12.22
N THR A 93 -12.21 -8.57 11.29
CA THR A 93 -11.34 -9.23 10.31
C THR A 93 -10.65 -8.23 9.38
N VAL A 94 -11.37 -7.20 8.92
CA VAL A 94 -10.82 -6.13 8.06
C VAL A 94 -9.73 -5.34 8.78
N ALA A 95 -9.89 -5.03 10.07
CA ALA A 95 -8.86 -4.36 10.85
C ALA A 95 -7.57 -5.20 10.94
N TRP A 96 -7.71 -6.51 11.19
CA TRP A 96 -6.57 -7.43 11.21
C TRP A 96 -5.92 -7.62 9.85
N LEU A 97 -6.69 -7.67 8.76
CA LEU A 97 -6.16 -7.73 7.39
C LEU A 97 -5.35 -6.47 7.07
N TYR A 98 -5.83 -5.30 7.46
CA TYR A 98 -5.09 -4.07 7.23
C TYR A 98 -3.82 -3.97 8.09
N TRP A 99 -3.87 -4.44 9.34
CA TRP A 99 -2.68 -4.61 10.15
C TRP A 99 -1.68 -5.58 9.49
N LEU A 100 -2.16 -6.72 8.99
CA LEU A 100 -1.33 -7.70 8.27
C LEU A 100 -0.69 -7.08 7.04
N THR A 101 -1.45 -6.30 6.24
CA THR A 101 -0.94 -5.59 5.06
C THR A 101 0.34 -4.84 5.37
N TRP A 102 0.30 -3.94 6.34
CA TRP A 102 1.44 -3.08 6.65
C TRP A 102 2.52 -3.78 7.44
N THR A 103 2.15 -4.68 8.34
CA THR A 103 3.09 -5.47 9.12
C THR A 103 3.97 -6.34 8.21
N VAL A 104 3.39 -7.03 7.25
CA VAL A 104 4.15 -7.84 6.28
C VAL A 104 4.89 -6.96 5.26
N ALA A 105 4.29 -5.83 4.85
CA ALA A 105 4.96 -4.86 3.98
C ALA A 105 6.23 -4.27 4.57
N LEU A 106 6.36 -4.18 5.91
CA LEU A 106 7.63 -3.82 6.55
C LEU A 106 8.75 -4.81 6.18
N GLY A 107 8.45 -6.11 6.18
CA GLY A 107 9.41 -7.14 5.82
C GLY A 107 9.89 -7.00 4.37
N SER A 108 8.97 -6.85 3.41
CA SER A 108 9.33 -6.62 2.01
C SER A 108 10.08 -5.31 1.81
N SER A 109 9.71 -4.25 2.54
CA SER A 109 10.38 -2.94 2.46
C SER A 109 11.82 -3.02 2.98
N PHE A 110 12.08 -3.69 4.09
CA PHE A 110 13.45 -3.84 4.60
C PHE A 110 14.30 -4.73 3.71
N THR A 111 13.72 -5.77 3.09
CA THR A 111 14.42 -6.60 2.10
C THR A 111 14.80 -5.76 0.87
N ALA A 112 13.87 -4.97 0.34
CA ALA A 112 14.13 -4.07 -0.79
C ALA A 112 15.17 -2.99 -0.45
N ALA A 113 15.13 -2.42 0.76
CA ALA A 113 16.15 -1.51 1.25
C ALA A 113 17.53 -2.18 1.32
N GLY A 114 17.58 -3.47 1.68
CA GLY A 114 18.78 -4.28 1.62
C GLY A 114 19.32 -4.43 0.20
N PHE A 115 18.48 -4.64 -0.81
CA PHE A 115 18.89 -4.64 -2.23
C PHE A 115 19.49 -3.29 -2.65
N CYS A 116 18.87 -2.17 -2.24
CA CYS A 116 19.44 -0.85 -2.50
C CYS A 116 20.83 -0.69 -1.89
N MET A 117 21.05 -1.21 -0.69
CA MET A 117 22.36 -1.15 -0.01
C MET A 117 23.39 -2.06 -0.65
N GLN A 118 23.00 -3.22 -1.18
CA GLN A 118 23.92 -4.10 -1.91
C GLN A 118 24.48 -3.47 -3.18
N TYR A 119 23.82 -2.46 -3.74
CA TYR A 119 24.36 -1.68 -4.86
C TYR A 119 25.72 -1.04 -4.51
N TRP A 120 25.86 -0.51 -3.28
CA TRP A 120 27.12 0.09 -2.81
C TRP A 120 27.98 -0.86 -2.00
N PHE A 121 27.38 -1.83 -1.31
CA PHE A 121 28.05 -2.76 -0.39
C PHE A 121 27.72 -4.21 -0.73
N PRO A 122 28.15 -4.73 -1.90
CA PRO A 122 27.76 -6.06 -2.39
C PRO A 122 28.22 -7.20 -1.50
N GLN A 123 29.22 -6.97 -0.64
CA GLN A 123 29.76 -7.98 0.29
C GLN A 123 28.91 -8.14 1.55
N VAL A 124 27.99 -7.19 1.84
CA VAL A 124 27.17 -7.25 3.04
C VAL A 124 25.84 -7.94 2.72
N PRO A 125 25.49 -9.03 3.43
CA PRO A 125 24.25 -9.74 3.19
C PRO A 125 23.02 -8.86 3.44
N VAL A 126 21.94 -9.06 2.65
CA VAL A 126 20.68 -8.30 2.75
C VAL A 126 20.11 -8.29 4.15
N TRP A 127 20.13 -9.42 4.88
CA TRP A 127 19.57 -9.53 6.22
C TRP A 127 20.19 -8.56 7.24
N VAL A 128 21.48 -8.22 7.06
CA VAL A 128 22.16 -7.25 7.95
C VAL A 128 21.49 -5.88 7.84
N TRP A 129 21.25 -5.43 6.61
CA TRP A 129 20.57 -4.18 6.34
C TRP A 129 19.11 -4.19 6.82
N CYS A 130 18.43 -5.34 6.70
CA CYS A 130 17.08 -5.50 7.26
C CYS A 130 17.04 -5.22 8.75
N VAL A 131 18.01 -5.73 9.51
CA VAL A 131 18.12 -5.51 10.98
C VAL A 131 18.40 -4.03 11.27
N VAL A 132 19.34 -3.41 10.54
CA VAL A 132 19.70 -2.00 10.72
C VAL A 132 18.47 -1.10 10.47
N PHE A 133 17.77 -1.27 9.36
CA PHE A 133 16.62 -0.44 9.03
C PHE A 133 15.40 -0.72 9.92
N CYS A 134 15.21 -1.95 10.37
CA CYS A 134 14.23 -2.29 11.39
C CYS A 134 14.46 -1.46 12.67
N ALA A 135 15.70 -1.42 13.17
CA ALA A 135 16.05 -0.65 14.35
C ALA A 135 15.88 0.86 14.14
N VAL A 136 16.31 1.39 12.98
CA VAL A 136 16.20 2.82 12.66
C VAL A 136 14.74 3.26 12.57
N ILE A 137 13.91 2.54 11.82
CA ILE A 137 12.49 2.89 11.65
C ILE A 137 11.72 2.77 12.96
N PHE A 138 12.02 1.74 13.78
CA PHE A 138 11.43 1.62 15.11
C PHE A 138 11.79 2.81 16.01
N ALA A 139 13.07 3.18 16.08
CA ALA A 139 13.55 4.31 16.87
C ALA A 139 12.88 5.63 16.45
N LEU A 140 12.77 5.89 15.13
CA LEU A 140 12.10 7.09 14.60
C LEU A 140 10.63 7.17 15.01
N ASN A 141 9.90 6.05 15.00
CA ASN A 141 8.49 6.03 15.40
C ASN A 141 8.28 6.23 16.91
N VAL A 142 9.26 5.85 17.74
CA VAL A 142 9.17 6.01 19.19
C VAL A 142 9.38 7.47 19.62
N ILE A 143 10.18 8.25 18.88
CA ILE A 143 10.65 9.57 19.29
C ILE A 143 9.57 10.65 19.17
N SER A 144 8.84 10.79 18.06
CA SER A 144 7.81 11.83 17.93
C SER A 144 6.91 11.72 16.71
N THR A 145 5.57 11.88 16.92
CA THR A 145 4.58 11.97 15.85
C THR A 145 4.63 13.29 15.06
N ARG A 146 5.10 14.38 15.66
CA ARG A 146 5.15 15.70 15.00
C ARG A 146 6.24 15.78 13.93
N PHE A 147 7.41 15.23 14.20
CA PHE A 147 8.49 15.14 13.21
C PHE A 147 8.16 14.21 12.06
N PHE A 148 7.31 13.22 12.31
CA PHE A 148 6.81 12.31 11.29
C PHE A 148 6.09 13.06 10.15
N ALA A 149 5.12 13.92 10.44
CA ALA A 149 4.30 14.59 9.42
C ALA A 149 5.11 15.55 8.52
N GLU A 150 6.04 16.31 9.12
CA GLU A 150 6.92 17.20 8.35
C GLU A 150 7.97 16.44 7.54
N GLY A 151 8.57 15.40 8.13
CA GLY A 151 9.53 14.54 7.43
C GLY A 151 8.90 13.84 6.24
N GLU A 152 7.69 13.28 6.41
CA GLU A 152 6.95 12.61 5.35
C GLU A 152 6.58 13.56 4.20
N PHE A 153 6.28 14.83 4.49
CA PHE A 153 6.05 15.84 3.46
C PHE A 153 7.28 16.02 2.55
N TRP A 154 8.46 16.19 3.13
CA TRP A 154 9.69 16.39 2.38
C TRP A 154 10.13 15.13 1.62
N PHE A 155 10.04 13.96 2.26
CA PHE A 155 10.32 12.69 1.59
C PHE A 155 9.37 12.45 0.41
N SER A 156 8.09 12.75 0.58
CA SER A 156 7.10 12.62 -0.49
C SER A 156 7.38 13.59 -1.65
N LEU A 157 7.81 14.80 -1.35
CA LEU A 157 8.19 15.79 -2.37
C LEU A 157 9.38 15.30 -3.20
N VAL A 158 10.43 14.76 -2.55
CA VAL A 158 11.60 14.18 -3.23
C VAL A 158 11.19 13.02 -4.13
N LYS A 159 10.32 12.12 -3.65
CA LYS A 159 9.78 11.00 -4.46
C LYS A 159 9.08 11.50 -5.72
N VAL A 160 8.19 12.48 -5.59
CA VAL A 160 7.44 13.04 -6.72
C VAL A 160 8.37 13.69 -7.74
N ILE A 161 9.34 14.50 -7.30
CA ILE A 161 10.32 15.12 -8.16
C ILE A 161 11.14 14.05 -8.91
N THR A 162 11.55 12.99 -8.21
CA THR A 162 12.33 11.90 -8.83
C THR A 162 11.53 11.16 -9.89
N ILE A 163 10.24 10.89 -9.65
CA ILE A 163 9.36 10.24 -10.63
C ILE A 163 9.18 11.13 -11.86
N ILE A 164 8.95 12.43 -11.67
CA ILE A 164 8.84 13.37 -12.79
C ILE A 164 10.14 13.41 -13.58
N ALA A 165 11.27 13.54 -12.91
CA ALA A 165 12.59 13.52 -13.55
C ALA A 165 12.82 12.19 -14.30
N PHE A 166 12.46 11.06 -13.70
CA PHE A 166 12.55 9.74 -14.32
C PHE A 166 11.72 9.66 -15.62
N ILE A 167 10.47 10.13 -15.60
CA ILE A 167 9.59 10.10 -16.77
C ILE A 167 10.15 11.01 -17.87
N LEU A 168 10.65 12.20 -17.53
CA LEU A 168 11.19 13.16 -18.50
C LEU A 168 12.52 12.67 -19.11
N LEU A 169 13.46 12.24 -18.27
CA LEU A 169 14.79 11.79 -18.71
C LEU A 169 14.70 10.45 -19.45
N GLY A 170 13.89 9.50 -18.93
CA GLY A 170 13.64 8.23 -19.60
C GLY A 170 12.91 8.42 -20.94
N GLY A 171 11.91 9.31 -20.98
CA GLY A 171 11.26 9.70 -22.21
C GLY A 171 12.26 10.32 -23.23
N ALA A 172 13.13 11.20 -22.78
CA ALA A 172 14.18 11.78 -23.62
C ALA A 172 15.15 10.71 -24.17
N ALA A 173 15.50 9.70 -23.36
CA ALA A 173 16.33 8.58 -23.79
C ALA A 173 15.62 7.68 -24.82
N ILE A 174 14.32 7.41 -24.65
CA ILE A 174 13.51 6.63 -25.59
C ILE A 174 13.55 7.26 -26.99
N PHE A 175 13.43 8.58 -27.08
CA PHE A 175 13.39 9.30 -28.36
C PHE A 175 14.76 9.80 -28.85
N GLY A 176 15.84 9.43 -28.17
CA GLY A 176 17.22 9.73 -28.63
C GLY A 176 17.71 11.15 -28.32
N PHE A 177 17.02 11.91 -27.46
CA PHE A 177 17.51 13.22 -26.98
C PHE A 177 18.64 13.08 -25.97
N ILE A 178 18.79 11.93 -25.34
CA ILE A 178 19.88 11.56 -24.44
C ILE A 178 20.54 10.29 -24.99
N PRO A 179 21.88 10.27 -25.17
CA PRO A 179 22.58 9.11 -25.70
C PRO A 179 22.53 7.94 -24.67
N MET A 180 22.53 6.72 -25.20
CA MET A 180 22.72 5.53 -24.38
C MET A 180 24.19 5.38 -23.99
N GLN A 181 24.47 4.85 -22.81
CA GLN A 181 25.85 4.74 -22.29
C GLN A 181 26.75 3.83 -23.13
N ASP A 182 26.17 2.81 -23.75
CA ASP A 182 26.86 1.87 -24.65
C ASP A 182 27.02 2.39 -26.11
N GLY A 183 26.57 3.61 -26.38
CA GLY A 183 26.60 4.19 -27.73
C GLY A 183 25.56 3.58 -28.68
N SER A 184 24.64 2.75 -28.19
CA SER A 184 23.56 2.17 -29.00
C SER A 184 22.58 3.24 -29.47
N ALA A 185 21.86 2.95 -30.56
CA ALA A 185 20.77 3.80 -31.00
C ALA A 185 19.63 3.83 -29.97
N ALA A 186 18.88 4.93 -29.94
CA ALA A 186 17.69 5.04 -29.07
C ALA A 186 16.74 3.87 -29.33
N PRO A 187 16.28 3.16 -28.27
CA PRO A 187 15.46 1.97 -28.43
C PRO A 187 14.07 2.28 -28.99
N GLY A 188 13.61 3.52 -28.88
CA GLY A 188 12.25 3.90 -29.26
C GLY A 188 11.22 3.05 -28.50
N LEU A 189 10.21 2.57 -29.20
CA LEU A 189 9.17 1.69 -28.66
C LEU A 189 9.40 0.21 -29.01
N ALA A 190 10.57 -0.14 -29.58
CA ALA A 190 10.83 -1.50 -30.05
C ALA A 190 10.72 -2.55 -28.94
N ASN A 191 11.20 -2.25 -27.73
CA ASN A 191 11.15 -3.17 -26.60
C ASN A 191 9.71 -3.52 -26.17
N ILE A 192 8.72 -2.65 -26.45
CA ILE A 192 7.32 -2.91 -26.05
C ILE A 192 6.75 -4.11 -26.78
N THR A 193 7.21 -4.33 -28.02
CA THR A 193 6.71 -5.40 -28.90
C THR A 193 7.78 -6.38 -29.35
N ALA A 194 9.03 -6.24 -28.90
CA ALA A 194 10.16 -7.07 -29.33
C ALA A 194 9.94 -8.57 -29.16
N GLU A 195 9.23 -8.97 -28.10
CA GLU A 195 8.90 -10.36 -27.80
C GLU A 195 7.43 -10.71 -28.10
N GLY A 196 6.74 -9.82 -28.85
CA GLY A 196 5.30 -9.89 -29.07
C GLY A 196 4.53 -9.11 -28.00
N TRP A 197 3.25 -8.88 -28.26
CA TRP A 197 2.37 -8.14 -27.35
C TRP A 197 2.18 -8.82 -26.00
N PHE A 198 2.05 -10.14 -26.02
CA PHE A 198 1.83 -10.98 -24.84
C PHE A 198 2.65 -12.27 -24.98
N PRO A 199 3.96 -12.24 -24.67
CA PRO A 199 4.88 -13.37 -24.93
C PRO A 199 4.47 -14.64 -24.19
N HIS A 200 3.83 -14.51 -23.05
CA HIS A 200 3.33 -15.64 -22.24
C HIS A 200 1.79 -15.74 -22.21
N GLY A 201 1.10 -15.08 -23.15
CA GLY A 201 -0.36 -15.02 -23.17
C GLY A 201 -0.96 -14.06 -22.14
N GLY A 202 -2.27 -14.17 -21.91
CA GLY A 202 -3.01 -13.29 -21.00
C GLY A 202 -3.00 -13.73 -19.52
N LEU A 203 -2.74 -15.00 -19.25
CA LEU A 203 -2.78 -15.54 -17.89
C LEU A 203 -1.78 -14.85 -16.92
N PRO A 204 -0.53 -14.55 -17.30
CA PRO A 204 0.41 -13.81 -16.45
C PRO A 204 -0.08 -12.44 -16.01
N ILE A 205 -0.89 -11.76 -16.82
CA ILE A 205 -1.51 -10.48 -16.42
C ILE A 205 -2.42 -10.69 -15.22
N LEU A 206 -3.26 -11.73 -15.25
CA LEU A 206 -4.12 -12.10 -14.14
C LEU A 206 -3.30 -12.48 -12.89
N MET A 207 -2.23 -13.27 -13.08
CA MET A 207 -1.35 -13.72 -12.00
C MET A 207 -0.68 -12.57 -11.26
N THR A 208 -0.32 -11.49 -11.96
CA THR A 208 0.38 -10.34 -11.39
C THR A 208 -0.55 -9.25 -10.83
N MET A 209 -1.87 -9.38 -10.95
CA MET A 209 -2.81 -8.33 -10.54
C MET A 209 -2.73 -7.97 -9.07
N VAL A 210 -2.42 -8.91 -8.17
CA VAL A 210 -2.24 -8.60 -6.74
C VAL A 210 -0.96 -7.78 -6.52
N ALA A 211 0.13 -8.11 -7.23
CA ALA A 211 1.38 -7.34 -7.17
C ALA A 211 1.19 -5.91 -7.72
N VAL A 212 0.40 -5.75 -8.80
CA VAL A 212 0.01 -4.45 -9.33
C VAL A 212 -0.84 -3.66 -8.33
N ASN A 213 -1.86 -4.28 -7.75
CA ASN A 213 -2.72 -3.63 -6.76
C ASN A 213 -1.93 -3.26 -5.49
N PHE A 214 -0.97 -4.10 -5.09
CA PHE A 214 -0.04 -3.77 -4.01
C PHE A 214 0.80 -2.52 -4.32
N ALA A 215 1.20 -2.33 -5.58
CA ALA A 215 1.91 -1.11 -5.98
C ALA A 215 1.06 0.17 -5.78
N PHE A 216 -0.26 0.07 -5.85
CA PHE A 216 -1.20 1.17 -5.57
C PHE A 216 -1.66 1.23 -4.11
N SER A 217 -1.24 0.29 -3.25
CA SER A 217 -1.60 0.30 -1.82
C SER A 217 -1.04 1.53 -1.10
N GLY A 218 -1.76 2.01 -0.10
CA GLY A 218 -1.49 3.28 0.57
C GLY A 218 -2.42 4.41 0.13
N THR A 219 -3.13 4.29 -1.02
CA THR A 219 -4.17 5.24 -1.42
C THR A 219 -5.30 5.32 -0.40
N GLU A 220 -5.63 4.22 0.23
CA GLU A 220 -6.66 4.09 1.27
C GLU A 220 -6.29 4.78 2.58
N LEU A 221 -5.04 5.21 2.77
CA LEU A 221 -4.61 6.03 3.93
C LEU A 221 -5.43 7.33 4.06
N ILE A 222 -5.95 7.86 2.95
CA ILE A 222 -6.87 9.00 2.96
C ILE A 222 -8.10 8.70 3.85
N GLY A 223 -8.61 7.47 3.79
CA GLY A 223 -9.74 7.04 4.61
C GLY A 223 -9.39 7.03 6.10
N ILE A 224 -8.22 6.49 6.47
CA ILE A 224 -7.76 6.44 7.87
C ILE A 224 -7.54 7.84 8.43
N ALA A 225 -6.92 8.71 7.64
CA ALA A 225 -6.65 10.09 8.03
C ALA A 225 -7.92 10.97 8.06
N ALA A 226 -9.07 10.47 7.57
CA ALA A 226 -10.33 11.22 7.54
C ALA A 226 -10.76 11.69 8.95
N GLY A 227 -10.58 10.85 9.97
CA GLY A 227 -10.90 11.19 11.36
C GLY A 227 -9.98 12.26 11.98
N GLU A 228 -8.76 12.43 11.46
CA GLU A 228 -7.76 13.40 11.90
C GLU A 228 -7.68 14.65 11.01
N THR A 229 -8.58 14.77 10.01
CA THR A 229 -8.59 15.83 9.01
C THR A 229 -9.46 17.02 9.44
N GLU A 230 -8.94 18.24 9.25
CA GLU A 230 -9.72 19.47 9.36
C GLU A 230 -10.75 19.53 8.22
N ASN A 231 -12.03 19.78 8.51
CA ASN A 231 -13.11 19.88 7.49
C ASN A 231 -13.16 18.71 6.49
N PRO A 232 -13.38 17.46 6.93
CA PRO A 232 -13.30 16.26 6.08
C PRO A 232 -14.21 16.33 4.84
N HIS A 233 -15.40 16.95 4.94
CA HIS A 233 -16.33 17.10 3.82
C HIS A 233 -15.77 17.90 2.63
N LYS A 234 -14.81 18.80 2.85
CA LYS A 234 -14.15 19.58 1.81
C LYS A 234 -12.82 18.99 1.39
N VAL A 235 -12.03 18.52 2.36
CA VAL A 235 -10.66 18.09 2.16
C VAL A 235 -10.58 16.71 1.49
N ILE A 236 -11.39 15.75 1.93
CA ILE A 236 -11.35 14.37 1.43
C ILE A 236 -11.68 14.28 -0.07
N PRO A 237 -12.76 14.92 -0.60
CA PRO A 237 -13.05 14.87 -2.03
C PRO A 237 -11.92 15.42 -2.90
N VAL A 238 -11.29 16.51 -2.47
CA VAL A 238 -10.15 17.11 -3.19
C VAL A 238 -8.95 16.18 -3.14
N ALA A 239 -8.62 15.64 -1.95
CA ALA A 239 -7.52 14.71 -1.78
C ALA A 239 -7.67 13.48 -2.66
N ILE A 240 -8.83 12.83 -2.68
CA ILE A 240 -9.10 11.65 -3.51
C ILE A 240 -8.91 11.95 -4.98
N ARG A 241 -9.59 12.98 -5.51
CA ARG A 241 -9.53 13.32 -6.94
C ARG A 241 -8.12 13.66 -7.39
N THR A 242 -7.40 14.49 -6.63
CA THR A 242 -6.06 14.94 -6.99
C THR A 242 -5.03 13.82 -6.84
N THR A 243 -5.12 13.02 -5.78
CA THR A 243 -4.18 11.91 -5.54
C THR A 243 -4.33 10.83 -6.59
N ILE A 244 -5.56 10.38 -6.88
CA ILE A 244 -5.80 9.33 -7.89
C ILE A 244 -5.29 9.80 -9.26
N ALA A 245 -5.65 11.01 -9.71
CA ALA A 245 -5.21 11.50 -11.01
C ALA A 245 -3.68 11.55 -11.13
N ARG A 246 -3.00 12.06 -10.09
CA ARG A 246 -1.54 12.11 -10.05
C ARG A 246 -0.90 10.73 -10.03
N LEU A 247 -1.43 9.81 -9.21
CA LEU A 247 -0.92 8.44 -9.14
C LEU A 247 -1.05 7.71 -10.47
N ILE A 248 -2.21 7.81 -11.13
CA ILE A 248 -2.40 7.18 -12.44
C ILE A 248 -1.38 7.71 -13.43
N ILE A 249 -1.21 9.03 -13.52
CA ILE A 249 -0.23 9.65 -14.43
C ILE A 249 1.19 9.21 -14.10
N PHE A 250 1.59 9.23 -12.82
CA PHE A 250 2.93 8.85 -12.41
C PHE A 250 3.21 7.37 -12.63
N PHE A 251 2.28 6.50 -12.30
CA PHE A 251 2.46 5.06 -12.44
C PHE A 251 2.46 4.64 -13.91
N ILE A 252 1.48 5.08 -14.70
CA ILE A 252 1.43 4.74 -16.12
C ILE A 252 2.61 5.34 -16.88
N GLY A 253 2.95 6.61 -16.63
CA GLY A 253 4.11 7.26 -17.24
C GLY A 253 5.43 6.55 -16.90
N THR A 254 5.61 6.18 -15.65
CA THR A 254 6.78 5.44 -15.18
C THR A 254 6.88 4.06 -15.81
N VAL A 255 5.78 3.30 -15.76
CA VAL A 255 5.72 1.94 -16.32
C VAL A 255 5.94 1.97 -17.84
N PHE A 256 5.44 2.99 -18.52
CA PHE A 256 5.69 3.17 -19.94
C PHE A 256 7.20 3.34 -20.23
N VAL A 257 7.90 4.19 -19.47
CA VAL A 257 9.34 4.38 -19.60
C VAL A 257 10.10 3.08 -19.31
N LEU A 258 9.75 2.39 -18.23
CA LEU A 258 10.38 1.11 -17.88
C LEU A 258 10.17 0.06 -18.98
N ALA A 259 8.94 -0.09 -19.47
CA ALA A 259 8.59 -1.04 -20.52
C ALA A 259 9.32 -0.76 -21.85
N ALA A 260 9.59 0.52 -22.17
CA ALA A 260 10.30 0.89 -23.36
C ALA A 260 11.83 0.71 -23.24
N LEU A 261 12.41 0.87 -22.04
CA LEU A 261 13.87 0.86 -21.84
C LEU A 261 14.42 -0.46 -21.28
N ILE A 262 13.61 -1.27 -20.60
CA ILE A 262 14.06 -2.50 -19.95
C ILE A 262 13.53 -3.72 -20.71
N PRO A 263 14.40 -4.53 -21.34
CA PRO A 263 14.01 -5.83 -21.86
C PRO A 263 13.55 -6.77 -20.74
N MET A 264 12.57 -7.60 -21.03
CA MET A 264 11.97 -8.52 -20.08
C MET A 264 12.99 -9.40 -19.33
N GLN A 265 14.03 -9.88 -20.02
CA GLN A 265 15.07 -10.75 -19.45
C GLN A 265 15.98 -10.05 -18.44
N GLN A 266 16.03 -8.72 -18.44
CA GLN A 266 16.83 -7.91 -17.51
C GLN A 266 16.01 -7.42 -16.32
N ALA A 267 14.69 -7.60 -16.36
CA ALA A 267 13.81 -7.20 -15.27
C ALA A 267 13.79 -8.26 -14.15
N GLY A 268 13.76 -7.81 -12.91
CA GLY A 268 13.70 -8.65 -11.73
C GLY A 268 13.48 -7.84 -10.47
N VAL A 269 13.66 -8.45 -9.30
CA VAL A 269 13.47 -7.79 -8.00
C VAL A 269 14.78 -7.51 -7.25
N GLU A 270 15.88 -8.14 -7.63
CA GLU A 270 17.18 -7.93 -6.95
C GLU A 270 17.75 -6.53 -7.17
N LYS A 271 17.42 -5.93 -8.30
CA LYS A 271 17.80 -4.56 -8.64
C LYS A 271 16.59 -3.78 -9.12
N SER A 272 16.44 -2.57 -8.61
CA SER A 272 15.34 -1.71 -9.05
C SER A 272 15.44 -1.44 -10.56
N PRO A 273 14.35 -1.65 -11.33
CA PRO A 273 14.34 -1.33 -12.75
C PRO A 273 14.61 0.16 -13.04
N PHE A 274 14.35 1.05 -12.11
CA PHE A 274 14.69 2.47 -12.22
C PHE A 274 16.21 2.70 -12.25
N VAL A 275 16.94 1.99 -11.39
CA VAL A 275 18.42 2.07 -11.37
C VAL A 275 18.97 1.53 -12.68
N LEU A 276 18.43 0.40 -13.19
CA LEU A 276 18.82 -0.18 -14.46
C LEU A 276 18.65 0.80 -15.64
N VAL A 277 17.58 1.59 -15.65
CA VAL A 277 17.38 2.64 -16.68
C VAL A 277 18.51 3.66 -16.63
N PHE A 278 18.84 4.18 -15.45
CA PHE A 278 19.88 5.21 -15.32
C PHE A 278 21.30 4.68 -15.54
N GLU A 279 21.53 3.39 -15.33
CA GLU A 279 22.79 2.74 -15.76
C GLU A 279 22.92 2.64 -17.27
N LYS A 280 21.80 2.46 -17.98
CA LYS A 280 21.79 2.45 -19.46
C LYS A 280 21.87 3.83 -20.08
N VAL A 281 21.39 4.83 -19.37
CA VAL A 281 21.42 6.22 -19.81
C VAL A 281 22.75 6.85 -19.36
N GLY A 282 23.54 7.41 -20.25
CA GLY A 282 24.88 7.92 -19.99
C GLY A 282 24.94 9.20 -19.13
N ILE A 283 24.16 9.27 -18.03
CA ILE A 283 24.17 10.40 -17.09
C ILE A 283 25.03 10.01 -15.87
N PRO A 284 26.18 10.67 -15.65
CA PRO A 284 27.06 10.35 -14.53
C PRO A 284 26.34 10.44 -13.17
N TYR A 285 26.58 9.47 -12.28
CA TYR A 285 26.03 9.37 -10.92
C TYR A 285 24.49 9.30 -10.81
N ALA A 286 23.77 9.27 -11.95
CA ALA A 286 22.31 9.25 -11.91
C ALA A 286 21.77 7.98 -11.23
N ALA A 287 22.39 6.82 -11.49
CA ALA A 287 22.01 5.56 -10.87
C ALA A 287 22.20 5.59 -9.35
N ASP A 288 23.31 6.15 -8.85
CA ASP A 288 23.58 6.32 -7.41
C ASP A 288 22.55 7.20 -6.74
N ILE A 289 22.25 8.36 -7.35
CA ILE A 289 21.27 9.31 -6.83
C ILE A 289 19.89 8.66 -6.78
N VAL A 290 19.48 8.00 -7.85
CA VAL A 290 18.18 7.33 -7.92
C VAL A 290 18.08 6.20 -6.92
N ASN A 291 19.12 5.37 -6.78
CA ASN A 291 19.15 4.29 -5.78
C ASN A 291 19.03 4.85 -4.35
N PHE A 292 19.71 5.96 -4.04
CA PHE A 292 19.56 6.63 -2.75
C PHE A 292 18.16 7.17 -2.52
N VAL A 293 17.54 7.80 -3.53
CA VAL A 293 16.16 8.29 -3.44
C VAL A 293 15.17 7.13 -3.25
N ILE A 294 15.36 6.02 -3.97
CA ILE A 294 14.54 4.80 -3.80
C ILE A 294 14.66 4.26 -2.38
N LEU A 295 15.87 4.16 -1.84
CA LEU A 295 16.10 3.73 -0.47
C LEU A 295 15.34 4.60 0.54
N THR A 296 15.46 5.93 0.43
CA THR A 296 14.72 6.85 1.31
C THR A 296 13.22 6.76 1.12
N ALA A 297 12.75 6.54 -0.11
CA ALA A 297 11.34 6.38 -0.44
C ALA A 297 10.74 5.11 0.21
N ILE A 298 11.46 4.00 0.14
CA ILE A 298 11.06 2.72 0.74
C ILE A 298 10.99 2.84 2.26
N LEU A 299 12.02 3.44 2.88
CA LEU A 299 12.06 3.64 4.33
C LEU A 299 10.97 4.57 4.83
N SER A 300 10.64 5.63 4.06
CA SER A 300 9.51 6.51 4.34
C SER A 300 8.17 5.76 4.25
N ALA A 301 7.95 4.94 3.22
CA ALA A 301 6.75 4.12 3.10
C ALA A 301 6.64 3.10 4.25
N ALA A 302 7.75 2.46 4.65
CA ALA A 302 7.81 1.57 5.80
C ALA A 302 7.46 2.30 7.10
N ASN A 303 7.96 3.52 7.28
CA ASN A 303 7.66 4.36 8.42
C ASN A 303 6.15 4.69 8.52
N SER A 304 5.53 5.07 7.39
CA SER A 304 4.08 5.30 7.30
C SER A 304 3.27 4.02 7.56
N GLY A 305 3.75 2.88 7.06
CA GLY A 305 3.15 1.57 7.28
C GLY A 305 3.17 1.14 8.75
N LEU A 306 4.27 1.35 9.45
CA LEU A 306 4.38 1.08 10.89
C LEU A 306 3.43 1.97 11.70
N TYR A 307 3.33 3.25 11.34
CA TYR A 307 2.36 4.17 11.92
C TYR A 307 0.92 3.66 11.73
N ALA A 308 0.53 3.29 10.50
CA ALA A 308 -0.82 2.83 10.17
C ALA A 308 -1.18 1.53 10.90
N SER A 309 -0.27 0.53 10.92
CA SER A 309 -0.49 -0.74 11.60
C SER A 309 -0.62 -0.58 13.12
N GLY A 310 0.18 0.30 13.73
CA GLY A 310 0.06 0.64 15.15
C GLY A 310 -1.30 1.28 15.49
N ARG A 311 -1.83 2.15 14.61
CA ARG A 311 -3.17 2.77 14.78
C ARG A 311 -4.29 1.75 14.68
N MET A 312 -4.15 0.71 13.84
CA MET A 312 -5.16 -0.35 13.76
C MET A 312 -5.28 -1.13 15.07
N LEU A 313 -4.16 -1.56 15.65
CA LEU A 313 -4.18 -2.27 16.94
C LEU A 313 -4.69 -1.37 18.08
N TRP A 314 -4.32 -0.09 18.05
CA TRP A 314 -4.84 0.89 19.01
C TRP A 314 -6.36 1.05 18.89
N SER A 315 -6.90 1.15 17.66
CA SER A 315 -8.34 1.25 17.42
C SER A 315 -9.09 0.02 17.91
N LEU A 316 -8.63 -1.19 17.57
CA LEU A 316 -9.20 -2.44 18.05
C LEU A 316 -9.21 -2.54 19.60
N SER A 317 -8.18 -2.02 20.27
CA SER A 317 -8.12 -1.99 21.71
C SER A 317 -9.13 -1.01 22.33
N ASN A 318 -9.35 0.15 21.70
CA ASN A 318 -10.38 1.09 22.13
C ASN A 318 -11.79 0.56 21.93
N GLU A 319 -12.01 -0.30 20.93
CA GLU A 319 -13.26 -1.03 20.70
C GLU A 319 -13.43 -2.25 21.64
N LYS A 320 -12.52 -2.42 22.61
CA LYS A 320 -12.53 -3.53 23.58
C LYS A 320 -12.43 -4.94 22.95
N THR A 321 -11.89 -5.02 21.74
CA THR A 321 -11.62 -6.29 21.05
C THR A 321 -10.21 -6.80 21.29
N LEU A 322 -9.29 -5.93 21.74
CA LEU A 322 -7.92 -6.25 22.15
C LEU A 322 -7.64 -5.81 23.60
N PRO A 323 -6.62 -6.40 24.26
CA PRO A 323 -6.19 -6.00 25.60
C PRO A 323 -5.88 -4.50 25.70
N ARG A 324 -6.18 -3.89 26.84
CA ARG A 324 -5.98 -2.44 27.08
C ARG A 324 -4.53 -1.97 26.96
N CYS A 325 -3.54 -2.86 26.99
CA CYS A 325 -2.13 -2.49 26.80
C CYS A 325 -1.86 -1.88 25.41
N PHE A 326 -2.64 -2.27 24.39
CA PHE A 326 -2.52 -1.72 23.04
C PHE A 326 -3.10 -0.31 22.90
N ALA A 327 -4.04 0.09 23.78
CA ALA A 327 -4.60 1.43 23.83
C ALA A 327 -3.73 2.42 24.60
N ARG A 328 -2.74 1.94 25.38
CA ARG A 328 -1.85 2.81 26.15
C ARG A 328 -0.91 3.56 25.22
N VAL A 329 -0.89 4.88 25.36
CA VAL A 329 0.04 5.76 24.65
C VAL A 329 1.10 6.31 25.62
N ASN A 330 2.31 6.51 25.13
CA ASN A 330 3.39 7.17 25.89
C ASN A 330 3.14 8.69 25.98
N LYS A 331 4.07 9.43 26.64
CA LYS A 331 4.01 10.89 26.81
C LYS A 331 3.96 11.65 25.46
N ASN A 332 4.41 11.01 24.38
CA ASN A 332 4.45 11.57 23.03
C ASN A 332 3.23 11.15 22.17
N GLY A 333 2.20 10.52 22.76
CA GLY A 333 1.01 10.06 22.05
C GLY A 333 1.23 8.81 21.19
N VAL A 334 2.27 8.02 21.44
CA VAL A 334 2.66 6.86 20.65
C VAL A 334 2.26 5.57 21.35
N PRO A 335 1.50 4.66 20.70
CA PRO A 335 1.11 3.37 21.25
C PRO A 335 2.26 2.34 21.12
N LEU A 336 3.21 2.36 22.05
CA LEU A 336 4.44 1.55 21.98
C LEU A 336 4.19 0.06 21.82
N THR A 337 3.25 -0.51 22.59
CA THR A 337 2.91 -1.95 22.50
C THR A 337 2.41 -2.32 21.10
N ALA A 338 1.54 -1.48 20.52
CA ALA A 338 1.01 -1.69 19.18
C ALA A 338 2.12 -1.59 18.11
N LEU A 339 3.01 -0.61 18.24
CA LEU A 339 4.17 -0.47 17.34
C LEU A 339 5.13 -1.65 17.45
N SER A 340 5.45 -2.10 18.67
CA SER A 340 6.35 -3.24 18.87
C SER A 340 5.82 -4.52 18.26
N VAL A 341 4.51 -4.78 18.41
CA VAL A 341 3.86 -5.95 17.79
C VAL A 341 3.82 -5.81 16.27
N SER A 342 3.56 -4.62 15.75
CA SER A 342 3.57 -4.37 14.30
C SER A 342 4.98 -4.52 13.70
N MET A 343 6.04 -4.21 14.46
CA MET A 343 7.43 -4.39 14.00
C MET A 343 7.84 -5.86 13.85
N LEU A 344 7.08 -6.82 14.40
CA LEU A 344 7.33 -8.25 14.18
C LEU A 344 7.34 -8.61 12.68
N GLY A 345 6.60 -7.89 11.84
CA GLY A 345 6.66 -8.04 10.39
C GLY A 345 8.04 -7.74 9.81
N GLY A 346 8.75 -6.75 10.35
CA GLY A 346 10.13 -6.45 9.98
C GLY A 346 11.10 -7.58 10.29
N VAL A 347 10.81 -8.38 11.33
CA VAL A 347 11.60 -9.56 11.66
C VAL A 347 11.49 -10.65 10.57
N LEU A 348 10.37 -10.69 9.83
CA LEU A 348 10.18 -11.62 8.72
C LEU A 348 11.25 -11.42 7.61
N ALA A 349 11.75 -10.20 7.43
CA ALA A 349 12.83 -9.92 6.49
C ALA A 349 14.12 -10.69 6.81
N ARG A 350 14.32 -11.11 8.06
CA ARG A 350 15.46 -11.92 8.47
C ARG A 350 15.48 -13.32 7.84
N PHE A 351 14.33 -13.81 7.36
CA PHE A 351 14.31 -15.07 6.60
C PHE A 351 15.17 -15.02 5.34
N SER A 352 15.53 -13.82 4.85
CA SER A 352 16.52 -13.64 3.78
C SER A 352 17.93 -14.12 4.14
N SER A 353 18.20 -14.48 5.40
CA SER A 353 19.44 -15.15 5.80
C SER A 353 19.44 -16.66 5.51
N VAL A 354 18.27 -17.26 5.30
CA VAL A 354 18.07 -18.71 5.11
C VAL A 354 17.50 -19.03 3.73
N VAL A 355 16.65 -18.16 3.21
CA VAL A 355 16.00 -18.27 1.90
C VAL A 355 16.50 -17.13 1.01
N ALA A 356 16.55 -17.35 -0.30
CA ALA A 356 16.95 -16.32 -1.26
C ALA A 356 16.13 -15.02 -1.06
N PRO A 357 16.78 -13.84 -0.97
CA PRO A 357 16.12 -12.59 -0.62
C PRO A 357 15.01 -12.16 -1.60
N ASP A 358 15.16 -12.46 -2.89
CA ASP A 358 14.17 -12.23 -3.94
C ASP A 358 12.87 -13.02 -3.68
N THR A 359 13.01 -14.29 -3.30
CA THR A 359 11.87 -15.16 -2.91
C THR A 359 11.16 -14.61 -1.67
N VAL A 360 11.91 -14.17 -0.66
CA VAL A 360 11.35 -13.55 0.55
C VAL A 360 10.59 -12.26 0.18
N PHE A 361 11.19 -11.42 -0.65
CA PHE A 361 10.54 -10.18 -1.11
C PHE A 361 9.23 -10.44 -1.83
N VAL A 362 9.20 -11.36 -2.81
CA VAL A 362 8.00 -11.70 -3.58
C VAL A 362 6.93 -12.29 -2.67
N ALA A 363 7.28 -13.21 -1.78
CA ALA A 363 6.35 -13.84 -0.85
C ALA A 363 5.69 -12.81 0.09
N LEU A 364 6.49 -11.95 0.73
CA LEU A 364 5.98 -10.94 1.65
C LEU A 364 5.14 -9.89 0.91
N SER A 365 5.55 -9.47 -0.29
CA SER A 365 4.77 -8.55 -1.13
C SER A 365 3.43 -9.16 -1.55
N ALA A 366 3.39 -10.45 -1.87
CA ALA A 366 2.17 -11.15 -2.25
C ALA A 366 1.19 -11.29 -1.07
N ILE A 367 1.68 -11.63 0.13
CA ILE A 367 0.85 -11.73 1.35
C ILE A 367 0.26 -10.34 1.70
N SER A 368 1.09 -9.30 1.67
CA SER A 368 0.64 -7.92 1.90
C SER A 368 -0.36 -7.48 0.84
N GLY A 369 -0.10 -7.78 -0.43
CA GLY A 369 -0.99 -7.50 -1.55
C GLY A 369 -2.34 -8.21 -1.44
N PHE A 370 -2.37 -9.48 -1.06
CA PHE A 370 -3.61 -10.19 -0.78
C PHE A 370 -4.42 -9.51 0.31
N ALA A 371 -3.75 -9.15 1.41
CA ALA A 371 -4.42 -8.55 2.57
C ALA A 371 -5.06 -7.19 2.21
N VAL A 372 -4.35 -6.31 1.48
CA VAL A 372 -4.91 -5.02 1.07
C VAL A 372 -6.04 -5.18 0.06
N VAL A 373 -5.93 -6.11 -0.89
CA VAL A 373 -7.01 -6.36 -1.86
C VAL A 373 -8.25 -6.90 -1.16
N ALA A 374 -8.11 -7.75 -0.15
CA ALA A 374 -9.22 -8.20 0.69
C ALA A 374 -9.90 -7.05 1.46
N VAL A 375 -9.13 -6.07 1.94
CA VAL A 375 -9.68 -4.83 2.51
C VAL A 375 -10.44 -4.04 1.44
N TRP A 376 -9.92 -3.90 0.23
CA TRP A 376 -10.60 -3.22 -0.88
C TRP A 376 -11.91 -3.89 -1.28
N ILE A 377 -11.97 -5.22 -1.26
CA ILE A 377 -13.22 -5.99 -1.43
C ILE A 377 -14.26 -5.55 -0.39
N SER A 378 -13.84 -5.42 0.88
CA SER A 378 -14.73 -5.00 1.96
C SER A 378 -15.21 -3.55 1.83
N ILE A 379 -14.36 -2.64 1.31
CA ILE A 379 -14.72 -1.25 1.02
C ILE A 379 -15.84 -1.21 -0.04
N CYS A 380 -15.67 -1.93 -1.15
CA CYS A 380 -16.66 -1.99 -2.22
C CYS A 380 -17.98 -2.59 -1.73
N ALA A 381 -17.94 -3.69 -0.97
CA ALA A 381 -19.12 -4.33 -0.40
C ALA A 381 -19.83 -3.42 0.61
N SER A 382 -19.10 -2.78 1.50
CA SER A 382 -19.65 -1.82 2.49
C SER A 382 -20.32 -0.64 1.81
N HIS A 383 -19.71 -0.08 0.76
CA HIS A 383 -20.28 1.02 -0.01
C HIS A 383 -21.56 0.59 -0.73
N PHE A 384 -21.58 -0.60 -1.33
CA PHE A 384 -22.79 -1.11 -1.98
C PHE A 384 -23.97 -1.19 -1.01
N VAL A 385 -23.74 -1.77 0.19
CA VAL A 385 -24.79 -1.88 1.23
C VAL A 385 -25.17 -0.51 1.78
N PHE A 386 -24.19 0.38 2.03
CA PHE A 386 -24.43 1.75 2.49
C PHE A 386 -25.38 2.51 1.55
N ARG A 387 -25.05 2.57 0.27
CA ARG A 387 -25.84 3.28 -0.74
C ARG A 387 -27.22 2.64 -0.92
N ARG A 388 -27.30 1.30 -0.91
CA ARG A 388 -28.57 0.57 -0.98
C ARG A 388 -29.49 0.95 0.19
N ARG A 389 -28.97 0.95 1.43
CA ARG A 389 -29.74 1.34 2.62
C ARG A 389 -30.15 2.81 2.59
N HIS A 390 -29.27 3.69 2.09
CA HIS A 390 -29.58 5.13 1.94
C HIS A 390 -30.77 5.35 0.99
N LEU A 391 -30.78 4.68 -0.16
CA LEU A 391 -31.87 4.75 -1.14
C LEU A 391 -33.16 4.12 -0.62
N GLN A 392 -33.08 2.96 0.05
CA GLN A 392 -34.25 2.27 0.65
C GLN A 392 -34.90 3.11 1.77
N ALA A 393 -34.13 3.92 2.48
CA ALA A 393 -34.62 4.84 3.49
C ALA A 393 -35.26 6.11 2.89
N GLY A 394 -35.38 6.22 1.58
CA GLY A 394 -35.96 7.37 0.89
C GLY A 394 -35.15 8.67 1.02
N LYS A 395 -33.87 8.58 1.45
CA LYS A 395 -33.02 9.76 1.63
C LYS A 395 -32.59 10.32 0.29
N PRO A 396 -32.65 11.65 0.10
CA PRO A 396 -32.24 12.27 -1.16
C PRO A 396 -30.73 12.11 -1.37
N LEU A 397 -30.32 11.87 -2.61
CA LEU A 397 -28.90 11.80 -2.97
C LEU A 397 -28.16 13.12 -2.71
N GLY A 398 -28.91 14.25 -2.62
CA GLY A 398 -28.37 15.56 -2.29
C GLY A 398 -27.68 15.64 -0.94
N ASP A 399 -28.07 14.79 0.01
CA ASP A 399 -27.47 14.73 1.36
C ASP A 399 -26.02 14.19 1.35
N LEU A 400 -25.64 13.51 0.26
CA LEU A 400 -24.28 12.99 0.12
C LEU A 400 -23.37 14.06 -0.50
N HIS A 401 -22.50 14.66 0.28
CA HIS A 401 -21.52 15.67 -0.17
C HIS A 401 -20.52 15.15 -1.20
N TYR A 402 -20.21 13.86 -1.17
CA TYR A 402 -19.44 13.16 -2.19
C TYR A 402 -20.22 11.92 -2.65
N ARG A 403 -20.27 11.71 -3.96
CA ARG A 403 -21.04 10.61 -4.58
C ARG A 403 -20.16 9.84 -5.54
N ALA A 404 -20.03 8.54 -5.33
CA ALA A 404 -19.45 7.64 -6.33
C ALA A 404 -20.35 7.63 -7.57
N PRO A 405 -19.76 7.77 -8.77
CA PRO A 405 -20.54 7.75 -10.01
C PRO A 405 -21.10 6.33 -10.28
N TRP A 406 -22.05 6.24 -11.18
CA TRP A 406 -22.55 4.98 -11.77
C TRP A 406 -22.85 3.85 -10.76
N TYR A 407 -23.49 4.19 -9.65
CA TYR A 407 -23.99 3.15 -8.75
C TYR A 407 -25.10 2.34 -9.42
N PRO A 408 -25.14 0.99 -9.34
CA PRO A 408 -24.27 0.10 -8.53
C PRO A 408 -23.01 -0.40 -9.25
N LEU A 409 -22.73 0.05 -10.48
CA LEU A 409 -21.66 -0.50 -11.32
C LEU A 409 -20.28 -0.37 -10.65
N VAL A 410 -19.94 0.80 -10.10
CA VAL A 410 -18.62 1.07 -9.50
C VAL A 410 -18.30 0.11 -8.36
N PRO A 411 -19.11 -0.04 -7.30
CA PRO A 411 -18.80 -0.97 -6.22
C PRO A 411 -18.83 -2.44 -6.67
N VAL A 412 -19.72 -2.83 -7.60
CA VAL A 412 -19.79 -4.22 -8.09
C VAL A 412 -18.57 -4.56 -8.94
N LEU A 413 -18.18 -3.69 -9.86
CA LEU A 413 -17.01 -3.92 -10.70
C LEU A 413 -15.72 -3.92 -9.87
N GLY A 414 -15.58 -2.97 -8.93
CA GLY A 414 -14.44 -2.95 -8.01
C GLY A 414 -14.32 -4.24 -7.19
N PHE A 415 -15.43 -4.71 -6.65
CA PHE A 415 -15.50 -5.98 -5.91
C PHE A 415 -15.07 -7.18 -6.79
N ILE A 416 -15.63 -7.29 -8.01
CA ILE A 416 -15.32 -8.40 -8.93
C ILE A 416 -13.86 -8.37 -9.35
N LEU A 417 -13.31 -7.22 -9.74
CA LEU A 417 -11.92 -7.11 -10.17
C LEU A 417 -10.94 -7.43 -9.04
N CYS A 418 -11.21 -6.99 -7.81
CA CYS A 418 -10.43 -7.38 -6.64
C CYS A 418 -10.50 -8.88 -6.36
N LEU A 419 -11.67 -9.49 -6.47
CA LEU A 419 -11.85 -10.93 -6.29
C LEU A 419 -11.08 -11.72 -7.36
N VAL A 420 -11.20 -11.31 -8.62
CA VAL A 420 -10.48 -11.91 -9.76
C VAL A 420 -8.97 -11.81 -9.57
N ALA A 421 -8.46 -10.68 -9.06
CA ALA A 421 -7.04 -10.53 -8.71
C ALA A 421 -6.60 -11.57 -7.67
N CYS A 422 -7.40 -11.79 -6.61
CA CYS A 422 -7.09 -12.81 -5.60
C CYS A 422 -7.11 -14.23 -6.19
N VAL A 423 -8.02 -14.54 -7.13
CA VAL A 423 -8.05 -15.82 -7.84
C VAL A 423 -6.79 -16.01 -8.69
N GLY A 424 -6.25 -14.94 -9.27
CA GLY A 424 -5.02 -14.95 -10.05
C GLY A 424 -3.81 -15.51 -9.29
N LEU A 425 -3.73 -15.32 -7.97
CA LEU A 425 -2.67 -15.87 -7.11
C LEU A 425 -2.59 -17.39 -7.14
N ALA A 426 -3.69 -18.09 -7.39
CA ALA A 426 -3.72 -19.54 -7.44
C ALA A 426 -2.91 -20.11 -8.62
N PHE A 427 -2.75 -19.32 -9.68
CA PHE A 427 -2.03 -19.71 -10.89
C PHE A 427 -0.55 -19.36 -10.87
N ASP A 428 -0.10 -18.53 -9.92
CA ASP A 428 1.30 -18.12 -9.78
C ASP A 428 2.00 -18.90 -8.65
N PRO A 429 2.91 -19.83 -8.99
CA PRO A 429 3.63 -20.60 -7.97
C PRO A 429 4.39 -19.75 -6.94
N SER A 430 4.93 -18.60 -7.35
CA SER A 430 5.71 -17.70 -6.48
C SER A 430 4.85 -16.90 -5.52
N GLN A 431 3.58 -16.67 -5.86
CA GLN A 431 2.65 -15.87 -5.05
C GLN A 431 1.58 -16.71 -4.31
N ARG A 432 1.45 -18.01 -4.59
CA ARG A 432 0.46 -18.91 -3.92
C ARG A 432 0.55 -18.88 -2.41
N ILE A 433 1.72 -18.61 -1.84
CA ILE A 433 1.91 -18.48 -0.40
C ILE A 433 0.97 -17.45 0.21
N ALA A 434 0.58 -16.44 -0.54
CA ALA A 434 -0.38 -15.43 -0.09
C ALA A 434 -1.77 -16.04 0.19
N LEU A 435 -2.21 -17.02 -0.60
CA LEU A 435 -3.46 -17.76 -0.33
C LEU A 435 -3.30 -18.71 0.85
N TYR A 436 -2.18 -19.43 0.94
CA TYR A 436 -1.92 -20.37 2.03
C TYR A 436 -1.79 -19.69 3.39
N CYS A 437 -1.32 -18.45 3.44
CA CYS A 437 -1.27 -17.65 4.66
C CYS A 437 -2.57 -16.84 4.87
N GLY A 438 -3.07 -16.19 3.81
CA GLY A 438 -4.14 -15.23 3.87
C GLY A 438 -5.50 -15.84 4.18
N LEU A 439 -5.87 -16.95 3.51
CA LEU A 439 -7.17 -17.59 3.74
C LEU A 439 -7.30 -18.17 5.16
N PRO A 440 -6.30 -18.93 5.69
CA PRO A 440 -6.33 -19.34 7.08
C PRO A 440 -6.34 -18.17 8.06
N PHE A 441 -5.62 -17.08 7.76
CA PHE A 441 -5.61 -15.88 8.59
C PHE A 441 -7.00 -15.26 8.68
N VAL A 442 -7.73 -15.13 7.56
CA VAL A 442 -9.12 -14.67 7.54
C VAL A 442 -10.00 -15.58 8.38
N ALA A 443 -9.90 -16.91 8.20
CA ALA A 443 -10.68 -17.88 8.97
C ALA A 443 -10.38 -17.78 10.48
N LEU A 444 -9.11 -17.62 10.86
CA LEU A 444 -8.69 -17.41 12.25
C LEU A 444 -9.26 -16.12 12.83
N CYS A 445 -9.32 -15.03 12.08
CA CYS A 445 -9.90 -13.76 12.56
C CYS A 445 -11.40 -13.92 12.84
N TYR A 446 -12.15 -14.52 11.94
CA TYR A 446 -13.56 -14.81 12.18
C TYR A 446 -13.75 -15.75 13.37
N GLY A 447 -12.98 -16.83 13.45
CA GLY A 447 -13.02 -17.79 14.57
C GLY A 447 -12.70 -17.13 15.90
N ALA A 448 -11.65 -16.30 15.96
CA ALA A 448 -11.27 -15.56 17.16
C ALA A 448 -12.35 -14.56 17.59
N TYR A 449 -12.99 -13.89 16.65
CA TYR A 449 -14.10 -12.99 16.97
C TYR A 449 -15.25 -13.73 17.64
N TYR A 450 -15.75 -14.80 17.04
CA TYR A 450 -16.88 -15.56 17.59
C TYR A 450 -16.52 -16.23 18.92
N LEU A 451 -15.31 -16.74 19.07
CA LEU A 451 -14.83 -17.33 20.33
C LEU A 451 -14.81 -16.29 21.46
N THR A 452 -14.28 -15.10 21.19
CA THR A 452 -14.22 -14.01 22.18
C THR A 452 -15.60 -13.49 22.56
N GLN A 453 -16.56 -13.46 21.63
CA GLN A 453 -17.94 -13.12 21.93
C GLN A 453 -18.62 -14.20 22.79
N HIS A 454 -18.40 -15.48 22.48
CA HIS A 454 -18.95 -16.58 23.23
C HIS A 454 -18.46 -16.59 24.69
N LEU A 455 -17.14 -16.35 24.89
CA LEU A 455 -16.55 -16.24 26.23
C LEU A 455 -17.11 -15.07 27.03
N LYS A 456 -17.32 -13.90 26.40
CA LYS A 456 -17.95 -12.74 27.06
C LYS A 456 -19.40 -12.99 27.47
N THR A 457 -20.14 -13.81 26.74
CA THR A 457 -21.54 -14.17 27.07
C THR A 457 -21.63 -15.20 28.21
N GLN A 458 -20.54 -15.93 28.47
CA GLN A 458 -20.44 -16.91 29.53
C GLN A 458 -19.89 -16.36 30.85
N GLU A 459 -19.27 -15.17 30.86
CA GLU A 459 -18.96 -14.49 32.13
C GLU A 459 -20.29 -13.98 32.73
N PRO A 460 -20.78 -14.56 33.82
CA PRO A 460 -21.96 -14.04 34.51
C PRO A 460 -21.61 -12.64 35.02
N GLU A 461 -22.59 -11.73 35.01
CA GLU A 461 -22.57 -10.46 35.72
C GLU A 461 -22.26 -10.71 37.20
N HIS A 462 -21.02 -10.98 37.56
CA HIS A 462 -20.61 -11.02 38.96
C HIS A 462 -20.34 -9.59 39.39
N VAL A 463 -21.41 -9.07 40.03
CA VAL A 463 -21.40 -8.21 41.20
C VAL A 463 -20.93 -6.77 40.99
N ALA A 464 -21.94 -5.93 40.75
CA ALA A 464 -21.98 -4.64 41.42
C ALA A 464 -22.61 -4.86 42.79
N GLU A 465 -21.80 -5.00 43.82
CA GLU A 465 -22.08 -4.64 45.18
C GLU A 465 -21.03 -3.65 45.67
#